data_37b0ab8760c695f0d8ae83718da816a9
#
_entry.id   37b0ab8760c695f0d8ae83718da816a9
#
_cell.length_a   1.000
_cell.length_b   1.000
_cell.length_c   1.000
_cell.angle_alpha   90.00
_cell.angle_beta   90.00
_cell.angle_gamma   90.00
#
_symmetry.space_group_name_H-M   'P 1'
#
loop_
_entity.id
_entity.type
_entity.pdbx_description
1 polymer ?
#
loop_
_entity_poly.entity_id
_entity_poly.type
_entity_poly.pdbx_seq_one_letter_code
_entity_poly.pdbx_strand_id
1 'polypeptide(L)'
;MEQSKREYVLSIQSKLHEFNIDNVYYKLRKINSNKIILITHLGLGDQIILNGLVNYISDKFEKIILPVLSSNLKTIQFLYSENKAVDVVEYPKGQELDFIKDLSTYSGMDFLKIGFEKVRNKPFNLAFYSQLKLPYNYSYKYFHYPENKEIELDLKEHLVDYYSSNSNEIILVHNESSIGVYDFDKVKINNPIYVTKESDKYENLFYYSEIIKEAKE
;
A
#
# COMPACT_ATOMS: atom_id res chain seq x y z
N MET A 1 -14.65 -17.61 -18.07
CA MET A 1 -15.12 -16.40 -17.35
C MET A 1 -13.94 -15.87 -16.56
N GLU A 2 -13.47 -14.69 -16.91
CA GLU A 2 -12.34 -14.07 -16.22
C GLU A 2 -12.83 -13.58 -14.85
N GLN A 3 -12.17 -14.01 -13.78
CA GLN A 3 -12.50 -13.59 -12.43
C GLN A 3 -12.23 -12.11 -12.30
N SER A 4 -13.19 -11.33 -11.78
CA SER A 4 -12.97 -9.88 -11.61
C SER A 4 -11.76 -9.62 -10.68
N LYS A 5 -11.04 -8.52 -10.89
CA LYS A 5 -9.91 -8.11 -10.03
C LYS A 5 -10.29 -8.09 -8.55
N ARG A 6 -11.51 -7.65 -8.24
CA ARG A 6 -12.07 -7.63 -6.89
C ARG A 6 -12.23 -9.02 -6.29
N GLU A 7 -12.82 -9.96 -7.03
CA GLU A 7 -13.03 -11.34 -6.56
C GLU A 7 -11.69 -12.03 -6.30
N TYR A 8 -10.70 -11.80 -7.16
CA TYR A 8 -9.35 -12.29 -6.98
C TYR A 8 -8.74 -11.78 -5.68
N VAL A 9 -8.73 -10.46 -5.43
CA VAL A 9 -8.18 -9.86 -4.20
C VAL A 9 -8.89 -10.38 -2.96
N LEU A 10 -10.23 -10.46 -2.97
CA LEU A 10 -11.01 -10.99 -1.84
C LEU A 10 -10.73 -12.47 -1.59
N SER A 11 -10.57 -13.27 -2.65
CA SER A 11 -10.21 -14.69 -2.53
C SER A 11 -8.86 -14.89 -1.86
N ILE A 12 -7.82 -14.15 -2.27
CA ILE A 12 -6.51 -14.21 -1.64
C ILE A 12 -6.59 -13.74 -0.18
N GLN A 13 -7.28 -12.64 0.08
CA GLN A 13 -7.42 -12.11 1.42
C GLN A 13 -8.13 -13.08 2.37
N SER A 14 -9.14 -13.80 1.90
CA SER A 14 -9.78 -14.89 2.65
C SER A 14 -8.80 -16.01 2.97
N LYS A 15 -8.05 -16.47 1.98
CA LYS A 15 -7.03 -17.50 2.18
C LYS A 15 -5.93 -17.04 3.16
N LEU A 16 -5.48 -15.80 3.07
CA LEU A 16 -4.53 -15.23 4.02
C LEU A 16 -5.12 -15.12 5.42
N HIS A 17 -6.42 -14.86 5.55
CA HIS A 17 -7.12 -14.86 6.84
C HIS A 17 -7.08 -16.25 7.49
N GLU A 18 -7.34 -17.29 6.73
CA GLU A 18 -7.36 -18.68 7.20
C GLU A 18 -5.95 -19.24 7.43
N PHE A 19 -4.93 -18.68 6.76
CA PHE A 19 -3.55 -19.12 6.90
C PHE A 19 -3.09 -19.01 8.35
N ASN A 20 -2.80 -20.15 8.96
CA ASN A 20 -2.33 -20.24 10.32
C ASN A 20 -1.36 -21.42 10.45
N ILE A 21 -0.15 -21.13 10.93
CA ILE A 21 0.90 -22.11 11.25
C ILE A 21 1.51 -21.71 12.60
N ASP A 22 2.33 -22.57 13.20
CA ASP A 22 2.81 -22.41 14.56
C ASP A 22 3.57 -21.09 14.84
N ASN A 23 4.25 -20.55 13.85
CA ASN A 23 5.02 -19.30 13.96
C ASN A 23 4.27 -18.05 13.44
N VAL A 24 2.93 -18.08 13.32
CA VAL A 24 2.11 -16.90 12.97
C VAL A 24 1.71 -16.15 14.23
N TYR A 25 2.05 -14.87 14.29
CA TYR A 25 1.79 -13.98 15.42
C TYR A 25 0.92 -12.79 15.02
N TYR A 26 0.15 -12.30 15.98
CA TYR A 26 -0.68 -11.10 15.87
C TYR A 26 -0.24 -10.00 16.83
N LYS A 27 0.90 -10.19 17.52
CA LYS A 27 1.43 -9.25 18.52
C LYS A 27 2.94 -9.26 18.49
N LEU A 28 3.55 -8.10 18.42
CA LEU A 28 5.00 -7.94 18.39
C LEU A 28 5.73 -8.65 19.55
N ARG A 29 5.19 -8.58 20.77
CA ARG A 29 5.79 -9.20 21.96
C ARG A 29 5.93 -10.72 21.93
N LYS A 30 5.31 -11.37 20.96
CA LYS A 30 5.36 -12.82 20.79
C LYS A 30 6.42 -13.27 19.79
N ILE A 31 6.98 -12.33 19.05
CA ILE A 31 7.98 -12.59 18.03
C ILE A 31 9.36 -12.64 18.71
N ASN A 32 10.07 -13.71 18.46
CA ASN A 32 11.44 -13.91 18.99
C ASN A 32 12.50 -13.76 17.90
N SER A 33 12.11 -13.86 16.63
CA SER A 33 13.01 -13.65 15.50
C SER A 33 13.30 -12.17 15.28
N ASN A 34 14.53 -11.85 14.88
CA ASN A 34 14.89 -10.51 14.39
C ASN A 34 14.53 -10.30 12.91
N LYS A 35 13.98 -11.32 12.24
CA LYS A 35 13.53 -11.29 10.86
C LYS A 35 12.09 -11.78 10.78
N ILE A 36 11.24 -11.06 10.05
CA ILE A 36 9.82 -11.37 9.93
C ILE A 36 9.30 -11.31 8.51
N ILE A 37 8.24 -12.07 8.26
CA ILE A 37 7.38 -11.91 7.10
C ILE A 37 6.12 -11.20 7.55
N LEU A 38 5.85 -10.03 6.96
CA LEU A 38 4.73 -9.19 7.33
C LEU A 38 3.54 -9.44 6.39
N ILE A 39 2.52 -10.12 6.88
CA ILE A 39 1.29 -10.37 6.14
C ILE A 39 0.28 -9.28 6.46
N THR A 40 -0.13 -8.53 5.45
CA THR A 40 -1.05 -7.40 5.57
C THR A 40 -2.23 -7.54 4.61
N HIS A 41 -3.17 -6.60 4.70
CA HIS A 41 -4.20 -6.46 3.68
C HIS A 41 -3.59 -6.05 2.33
N LEU A 42 -4.25 -6.45 1.24
CA LEU A 42 -3.70 -6.40 -0.12
C LEU A 42 -4.01 -5.10 -0.86
N GLY A 43 -4.90 -4.26 -0.34
CA GLY A 43 -5.26 -2.98 -0.95
C GLY A 43 -4.10 -1.98 -0.89
N LEU A 44 -3.91 -1.18 -1.96
CA LEU A 44 -2.88 -0.13 -1.96
C LEU A 44 -3.09 0.88 -0.83
N GLY A 45 -4.34 1.31 -0.60
CA GLY A 45 -4.68 2.22 0.50
C GLY A 45 -4.32 1.66 1.87
N ASP A 46 -4.52 0.35 2.10
CA ASP A 46 -4.13 -0.32 3.34
C ASP A 46 -2.62 -0.30 3.54
N GLN A 47 -1.86 -0.53 2.46
CA GLN A 47 -0.39 -0.48 2.49
C GLN A 47 0.13 0.92 2.80
N ILE A 48 -0.51 1.97 2.25
CA ILE A 48 -0.17 3.36 2.53
C ILE A 48 -0.45 3.70 4.00
N ILE A 49 -1.63 3.30 4.53
CA ILE A 49 -1.98 3.50 5.95
C ILE A 49 -0.98 2.79 6.87
N LEU A 50 -0.49 1.62 6.47
CA LEU A 50 0.48 0.84 7.24
C LEU A 50 1.90 1.39 7.19
N ASN A 51 2.22 2.34 6.31
CA ASN A 51 3.60 2.85 6.14
C ASN A 51 4.20 3.32 7.46
N GLY A 52 3.52 4.17 8.21
CA GLY A 52 4.03 4.65 9.51
C GLY A 52 4.22 3.53 10.54
N LEU A 53 3.37 2.49 10.50
CA LEU A 53 3.52 1.32 11.37
C LEU A 53 4.75 0.50 10.96
N VAL A 54 4.92 0.22 9.67
CA VAL A 54 6.05 -0.56 9.15
C VAL A 54 7.37 0.14 9.43
N ASN A 55 7.46 1.46 9.18
CA ASN A 55 8.65 2.24 9.50
C ASN A 55 8.96 2.24 11.00
N TYR A 56 7.95 2.32 11.87
CA TYR A 56 8.17 2.25 13.31
C TYR A 56 8.69 0.87 13.76
N ILE A 57 8.15 -0.21 13.20
CA ILE A 57 8.60 -1.55 13.61
C ILE A 57 9.93 -1.96 12.96
N SER A 58 10.30 -1.37 11.82
CA SER A 58 11.56 -1.68 11.14
C SER A 58 12.80 -1.41 12.02
N ASP A 59 12.71 -0.48 12.97
CA ASP A 59 13.76 -0.26 13.98
C ASP A 59 13.97 -1.46 14.91
N LYS A 60 13.05 -2.42 14.94
CA LYS A 60 13.10 -3.60 15.83
C LYS A 60 13.51 -4.88 15.12
N PHE A 61 13.54 -4.86 13.81
CA PHE A 61 13.84 -6.03 12.99
C PHE A 61 15.01 -5.74 12.05
N GLU A 62 15.88 -6.72 11.93
CA GLU A 62 16.95 -6.68 10.93
C GLU A 62 16.38 -6.78 9.50
N LYS A 63 15.26 -7.52 9.36
CA LYS A 63 14.64 -7.77 8.06
C LYS A 63 13.14 -7.96 8.18
N ILE A 64 12.42 -7.25 7.31
CA ILE A 64 10.98 -7.40 7.10
C ILE A 64 10.76 -7.75 5.64
N ILE A 65 10.23 -8.93 5.35
CA ILE A 65 9.74 -9.27 4.01
C ILE A 65 8.27 -8.87 3.95
N LEU A 66 7.94 -8.01 3.00
CA LEU A 66 6.57 -7.51 2.79
C LEU A 66 6.03 -7.98 1.43
N PRO A 67 5.26 -9.08 1.40
CA PRO A 67 4.63 -9.54 0.17
C PRO A 67 3.48 -8.63 -0.25
N VAL A 68 3.42 -8.26 -1.53
CA VAL A 68 2.40 -7.40 -2.12
C VAL A 68 1.92 -7.93 -3.46
N LEU A 69 0.75 -7.50 -3.92
CA LEU A 69 0.25 -7.84 -5.25
C LEU A 69 1.07 -7.13 -6.33
N SER A 70 1.25 -7.78 -7.50
CA SER A 70 1.92 -7.23 -8.68
C SER A 70 1.47 -5.81 -9.01
N SER A 71 0.15 -5.58 -8.95
CA SER A 71 -0.45 -4.27 -9.24
C SER A 71 -0.03 -3.14 -8.29
N ASN A 72 0.56 -3.47 -7.14
CA ASN A 72 1.00 -2.51 -6.13
C ASN A 72 2.53 -2.48 -5.98
N LEU A 73 3.22 -3.42 -6.62
CA LEU A 73 4.65 -3.68 -6.38
C LEU A 73 5.51 -2.42 -6.54
N LYS A 74 5.44 -1.77 -7.71
CA LYS A 74 6.26 -0.59 -8.01
C LYS A 74 6.04 0.55 -7.00
N THR A 75 4.78 0.85 -6.69
CA THR A 75 4.42 1.91 -5.74
C THR A 75 4.93 1.59 -4.33
N ILE A 76 4.79 0.34 -3.88
CA ILE A 76 5.22 -0.04 -2.54
C ILE A 76 6.73 -0.22 -2.45
N GLN A 77 7.39 -0.68 -3.50
CA GLN A 77 8.86 -0.68 -3.57
C GLN A 77 9.42 0.74 -3.48
N PHE A 78 8.81 1.69 -4.18
CA PHE A 78 9.17 3.10 -4.06
C PHE A 78 8.96 3.60 -2.62
N LEU A 79 7.80 3.32 -2.02
CA LEU A 79 7.43 3.76 -0.67
C LEU A 79 8.45 3.34 0.41
N TYR A 80 9.12 2.21 0.22
CA TYR A 80 10.11 1.68 1.16
C TYR A 80 11.55 1.69 0.62
N SER A 81 11.83 2.34 -0.51
CA SER A 81 13.15 2.28 -1.16
C SER A 81 14.30 2.80 -0.29
N GLU A 82 14.03 3.68 0.66
CA GLU A 82 15.01 4.18 1.63
C GLU A 82 15.07 3.37 2.93
N ASN A 83 14.11 2.47 3.17
CA ASN A 83 14.08 1.64 4.36
C ASN A 83 14.78 0.29 4.13
N LYS A 84 16.07 0.22 4.47
CA LYS A 84 16.93 -0.96 4.22
C LYS A 84 16.46 -2.24 4.94
N ALA A 85 15.64 -2.13 5.98
CA ALA A 85 15.11 -3.27 6.70
C ALA A 85 13.91 -3.92 5.97
N VAL A 86 13.27 -3.22 5.02
CA VAL A 86 12.06 -3.69 4.34
C VAL A 86 12.38 -4.16 2.92
N ASP A 87 12.13 -5.44 2.65
CA ASP A 87 12.13 -6.01 1.31
C ASP A 87 10.71 -6.23 0.83
N VAL A 88 10.32 -5.49 -0.18
CA VAL A 88 9.01 -5.64 -0.84
C VAL A 88 9.14 -6.70 -1.93
N VAL A 89 8.34 -7.75 -1.81
CA VAL A 89 8.35 -8.88 -2.75
C VAL A 89 6.97 -9.09 -3.35
N GLU A 90 6.93 -9.60 -4.58
CA GLU A 90 5.68 -9.89 -5.26
C GLU A 90 5.09 -11.23 -4.83
N TYR A 91 3.76 -11.28 -4.59
CA TYR A 91 3.04 -12.54 -4.55
C TYR A 91 2.96 -13.13 -5.97
N PRO A 92 3.46 -14.35 -6.20
CA PRO A 92 3.24 -15.03 -7.46
C PRO A 92 1.75 -15.28 -7.67
N LYS A 93 1.20 -14.81 -8.77
CA LYS A 93 -0.23 -14.92 -9.08
C LYS A 93 -0.70 -16.38 -9.07
N GLY A 94 -1.68 -16.69 -8.25
CA GLY A 94 -2.24 -18.04 -8.08
C GLY A 94 -1.45 -18.97 -7.17
N GLN A 95 -0.30 -18.53 -6.64
CA GLN A 95 0.57 -19.31 -5.75
C GLN A 95 0.85 -18.60 -4.42
N GLU A 96 0.01 -17.66 -4.02
CA GLU A 96 0.26 -16.75 -2.91
C GLU A 96 0.49 -17.48 -1.58
N LEU A 97 -0.30 -18.53 -1.31
CA LEU A 97 -0.16 -19.30 -0.06
C LEU A 97 1.05 -20.23 -0.08
N ASP A 98 1.33 -20.85 -1.21
CA ASP A 98 2.50 -21.73 -1.34
C ASP A 98 3.77 -20.91 -1.22
N PHE A 99 3.82 -19.72 -1.84
CA PHE A 99 4.91 -18.77 -1.68
C PHE A 99 5.15 -18.39 -0.20
N ILE A 100 4.08 -18.10 0.56
CA ILE A 100 4.22 -17.79 2.00
C ILE A 100 4.74 -19.01 2.78
N LYS A 101 4.24 -20.20 2.50
CA LYS A 101 4.71 -21.44 3.13
C LYS A 101 6.18 -21.70 2.83
N ASP A 102 6.59 -21.51 1.58
CA ASP A 102 7.97 -21.68 1.15
C ASP A 102 8.88 -20.68 1.84
N LEU A 103 8.48 -19.39 1.91
CA LEU A 103 9.23 -18.37 2.66
C LEU A 103 9.43 -18.79 4.12
N SER A 104 8.42 -19.39 4.78
CA SER A 104 8.55 -19.86 6.16
C SER A 104 9.53 -21.02 6.31
N THR A 105 9.45 -21.98 5.40
CA THR A 105 10.25 -23.20 5.45
C THR A 105 11.73 -22.91 5.22
N TYR A 106 12.04 -22.02 4.28
CA TYR A 106 13.44 -21.72 3.92
C TYR A 106 14.08 -20.62 4.77
N SER A 107 13.29 -19.72 5.34
CA SER A 107 13.84 -18.54 6.02
C SER A 107 13.98 -18.67 7.54
N GLY A 108 13.24 -19.58 8.17
CA GLY A 108 13.15 -19.65 9.64
C GLY A 108 12.57 -18.40 10.30
N MET A 109 11.84 -17.57 9.51
CA MET A 109 11.28 -16.30 9.97
C MET A 109 9.94 -16.51 10.65
N ASP A 110 9.63 -15.64 11.60
CA ASP A 110 8.30 -15.52 12.17
C ASP A 110 7.37 -14.72 11.26
N PHE A 111 6.07 -14.99 11.32
CA PHE A 111 5.06 -14.23 10.62
C PHE A 111 4.36 -13.24 11.56
N LEU A 112 4.24 -12.00 11.12
CA LEU A 112 3.38 -11.01 11.75
C LEU A 112 2.19 -10.72 10.84
N LYS A 113 0.98 -11.11 11.28
CA LYS A 113 -0.27 -10.79 10.56
C LYS A 113 -0.90 -9.53 11.12
N ILE A 114 -1.14 -8.54 10.27
CA ILE A 114 -1.77 -7.27 10.65
C ILE A 114 -3.07 -7.07 9.86
N GLY A 115 -4.14 -6.70 10.58
CA GLY A 115 -5.45 -6.43 9.99
C GLY A 115 -6.37 -7.66 9.94
N PHE A 116 -5.98 -8.80 10.48
CA PHE A 116 -6.77 -10.04 10.46
C PHE A 116 -7.40 -10.40 11.81
N GLU A 117 -7.01 -9.76 12.90
CA GLU A 117 -7.55 -10.01 14.25
C GLU A 117 -8.32 -8.79 14.77
N LYS A 118 -9.56 -9.01 15.23
CA LYS A 118 -10.39 -7.99 15.94
C LYS A 118 -10.68 -6.70 15.17
N VAL A 119 -10.73 -6.78 13.86
CA VAL A 119 -10.97 -5.60 12.99
C VAL A 119 -12.43 -5.17 12.90
N ARG A 120 -13.40 -6.06 13.24
CA ARG A 120 -14.83 -5.85 12.97
C ARG A 120 -15.49 -4.69 13.71
N ASN A 121 -14.94 -4.24 14.83
CA ASN A 121 -15.58 -3.24 15.72
C ASN A 121 -14.86 -1.90 15.72
N LYS A 122 -13.95 -1.64 14.78
CA LYS A 122 -13.18 -0.41 14.70
C LYS A 122 -13.10 0.07 13.26
N PRO A 123 -12.98 1.38 13.04
CA PRO A 123 -12.52 1.88 11.74
C PRO A 123 -11.24 1.15 11.32
N PHE A 124 -11.19 0.78 10.07
CA PHE A 124 -10.19 -0.15 9.55
C PHE A 124 -8.75 0.32 9.78
N ASN A 125 -8.50 1.60 9.54
CA ASN A 125 -7.22 2.26 9.77
C ASN A 125 -6.79 2.22 11.26
N LEU A 126 -7.73 2.36 12.19
CA LEU A 126 -7.45 2.27 13.63
C LEU A 126 -7.19 0.83 14.07
N ALA A 127 -7.80 -0.15 13.39
CA ALA A 127 -7.67 -1.56 13.74
C ALA A 127 -6.23 -2.05 13.62
N PHE A 128 -5.52 -1.66 12.58
CA PHE A 128 -4.13 -2.06 12.34
C PHE A 128 -3.21 -1.68 13.50
N TYR A 129 -3.26 -0.42 13.90
CA TYR A 129 -2.43 0.11 14.99
C TYR A 129 -2.84 -0.47 16.34
N SER A 130 -4.15 -0.54 16.61
CA SER A 130 -4.65 -1.07 17.89
C SER A 130 -4.36 -2.55 18.10
N GLN A 131 -4.27 -3.35 17.04
CA GLN A 131 -3.88 -4.76 17.12
C GLN A 131 -2.49 -4.90 17.75
N LEU A 132 -1.55 -4.04 17.39
CA LEU A 132 -0.19 -4.01 17.93
C LEU A 132 -0.07 -3.17 19.22
N LYS A 133 -1.15 -2.59 19.71
CA LYS A 133 -1.19 -1.64 20.83
C LYS A 133 -0.36 -0.37 20.58
N LEU A 134 -0.31 0.09 19.34
CA LEU A 134 0.35 1.31 18.95
C LEU A 134 -0.67 2.47 18.85
N PRO A 135 -0.28 3.69 19.23
CA PRO A 135 -1.09 4.88 19.01
C PRO A 135 -1.32 5.12 17.51
N TYR A 136 -2.53 5.51 17.13
CA TYR A 136 -2.85 5.78 15.72
C TYR A 136 -2.04 6.94 15.12
N ASN A 137 -1.66 7.92 15.93
CA ASN A 137 -0.81 9.02 15.46
C ASN A 137 0.55 8.57 14.92
N TYR A 138 0.95 7.31 15.15
CA TYR A 138 2.15 6.73 14.50
C TYR A 138 1.98 6.61 12.99
N SER A 139 0.74 6.54 12.49
CA SER A 139 0.47 6.57 11.05
C SER A 139 0.94 7.86 10.38
N TYR A 140 1.01 8.96 11.12
CA TYR A 140 1.52 10.25 10.63
C TYR A 140 2.95 10.50 11.09
N LYS A 141 3.26 10.18 12.35
CA LYS A 141 4.56 10.48 12.95
C LYS A 141 5.72 9.74 12.27
N TYR A 142 5.47 8.51 11.83
CA TYR A 142 6.46 7.65 11.18
C TYR A 142 6.16 7.44 9.70
N PHE A 143 5.17 8.17 9.16
CA PHE A 143 4.92 8.17 7.72
C PHE A 143 6.12 8.76 7.00
N HIS A 144 6.64 8.02 6.05
CA HIS A 144 7.75 8.47 5.23
C HIS A 144 7.60 7.88 3.83
N TYR A 145 7.86 8.69 2.83
CA TYR A 145 8.04 8.26 1.45
C TYR A 145 9.21 9.03 0.83
N PRO A 146 9.98 8.41 -0.06
CA PRO A 146 11.06 9.08 -0.78
C PRO A 146 10.48 10.15 -1.71
N GLU A 147 11.12 11.28 -1.80
CA GLU A 147 10.82 12.31 -2.81
C GLU A 147 11.63 12.05 -4.08
N ASN A 148 11.00 12.17 -5.23
CA ASN A 148 11.69 12.20 -6.51
C ASN A 148 11.35 13.50 -7.25
N LYS A 149 11.97 14.58 -6.81
CA LYS A 149 11.68 15.94 -7.28
C LYS A 149 11.82 16.10 -8.79
N GLU A 150 12.73 15.38 -9.42
CA GLU A 150 12.92 15.44 -10.87
C GLU A 150 11.67 14.92 -11.61
N ILE A 151 11.21 13.73 -11.25
CA ILE A 151 10.01 13.13 -11.86
C ILE A 151 8.74 13.91 -11.47
N GLU A 152 8.66 14.38 -10.23
CA GLU A 152 7.51 15.15 -9.74
C GLU A 152 7.36 16.47 -10.48
N LEU A 153 8.47 17.18 -10.73
CA LEU A 153 8.48 18.42 -11.51
C LEU A 153 8.20 18.16 -12.99
N ASP A 154 8.81 17.14 -13.60
CA ASP A 154 8.54 16.74 -14.98
C ASP A 154 7.06 16.40 -15.19
N LEU A 155 6.45 15.66 -14.25
CA LEU A 155 5.01 15.39 -14.29
C LEU A 155 4.19 16.68 -14.18
N LYS A 156 4.55 17.58 -13.26
CA LYS A 156 3.86 18.86 -13.08
C LYS A 156 3.92 19.68 -14.36
N GLU A 157 5.10 19.85 -14.95
CA GLU A 157 5.28 20.59 -16.22
C GLU A 157 4.46 19.95 -17.33
N HIS A 158 4.52 18.63 -17.49
CA HIS A 158 3.74 17.91 -18.49
C HIS A 158 2.22 18.14 -18.34
N LEU A 159 1.70 18.11 -17.11
CA LEU A 159 0.29 18.34 -16.86
C LEU A 159 -0.11 19.80 -17.07
N VAL A 160 0.72 20.76 -16.66
CA VAL A 160 0.50 22.19 -16.90
C VAL A 160 0.47 22.47 -18.39
N ASP A 161 1.44 21.99 -19.16
CA ASP A 161 1.52 22.21 -20.61
C ASP A 161 0.34 21.57 -21.35
N TYR A 162 -0.04 20.36 -20.97
CA TYR A 162 -1.14 19.63 -21.60
C TYR A 162 -2.50 20.29 -21.36
N TYR A 163 -2.72 20.86 -20.15
CA TYR A 163 -4.02 21.39 -19.73
C TYR A 163 -4.11 22.93 -19.73
N SER A 164 -2.99 23.66 -19.68
CA SER A 164 -2.98 25.14 -19.65
C SER A 164 -3.45 25.78 -20.96
N SER A 165 -3.47 25.03 -22.04
CA SER A 165 -4.06 25.50 -23.30
C SER A 165 -5.58 25.74 -23.24
N ASN A 166 -6.26 25.26 -22.20
CA ASN A 166 -7.73 25.25 -22.13
C ASN A 166 -8.36 25.70 -20.80
N SER A 167 -7.64 25.81 -19.71
CA SER A 167 -8.19 26.32 -18.44
C SER A 167 -7.10 26.79 -17.46
N ASN A 168 -7.42 27.81 -16.65
CA ASN A 168 -6.55 28.31 -15.58
C ASN A 168 -6.61 27.45 -14.31
N GLU A 169 -7.33 26.34 -14.31
CA GLU A 169 -7.58 25.50 -13.14
C GLU A 169 -7.34 24.03 -13.49
N ILE A 170 -6.43 23.39 -12.74
CA ILE A 170 -6.16 21.96 -12.84
C ILE A 170 -6.96 21.26 -11.74
N ILE A 171 -7.85 20.34 -12.12
CA ILE A 171 -8.63 19.53 -11.17
C ILE A 171 -8.14 18.09 -11.24
N LEU A 172 -7.49 17.63 -10.18
CA LEU A 172 -7.07 16.24 -10.06
C LEU A 172 -8.23 15.39 -9.53
N VAL A 173 -8.55 14.33 -10.22
CA VAL A 173 -9.59 13.38 -9.83
C VAL A 173 -9.00 11.99 -9.68
N HIS A 174 -9.14 11.40 -8.51
CA HIS A 174 -8.87 9.98 -8.29
C HIS A 174 -10.20 9.23 -8.09
N ASN A 175 -10.60 8.46 -9.08
CA ASN A 175 -11.88 7.75 -9.09
C ASN A 175 -11.75 6.23 -8.99
N GLU A 176 -10.54 5.71 -8.76
CA GLU A 176 -10.28 4.29 -8.66
C GLU A 176 -10.11 3.83 -7.21
N SER A 177 -10.56 2.62 -6.94
CA SER A 177 -10.30 1.93 -5.67
C SER A 177 -10.02 0.44 -5.93
N SER A 178 -9.61 -0.28 -4.89
CA SER A 178 -9.45 -1.76 -4.97
C SER A 178 -10.74 -2.51 -5.31
N ILE A 179 -11.90 -1.85 -5.15
CA ILE A 179 -13.22 -2.45 -5.36
C ILE A 179 -13.92 -1.98 -6.64
N GLY A 180 -13.36 -1.01 -7.36
CA GLY A 180 -13.93 -0.53 -8.61
C GLY A 180 -13.61 0.93 -8.92
N VAL A 181 -14.14 1.38 -10.04
CA VAL A 181 -14.08 2.76 -10.50
C VAL A 181 -15.38 3.46 -10.11
N TYR A 182 -15.29 4.65 -9.55
CA TYR A 182 -16.45 5.49 -9.21
C TYR A 182 -16.79 6.37 -10.40
N ASP A 183 -18.08 6.40 -10.72
CA ASP A 183 -18.62 7.26 -11.76
C ASP A 183 -18.96 8.64 -11.17
N PHE A 184 -18.24 9.67 -11.64
CA PHE A 184 -18.47 11.06 -11.29
C PHE A 184 -19.29 11.82 -12.33
N ASP A 185 -19.95 11.15 -13.30
CA ASP A 185 -20.74 11.80 -14.36
C ASP A 185 -21.85 12.73 -13.84
N LYS A 186 -22.25 12.54 -12.58
CA LYS A 186 -23.22 13.43 -11.91
C LYS A 186 -22.62 14.74 -11.42
N VAL A 187 -21.29 14.82 -11.34
CA VAL A 187 -20.55 16.03 -10.94
C VAL A 187 -19.94 16.61 -12.21
N LYS A 188 -20.46 17.76 -12.66
CA LYS A 188 -19.86 18.46 -13.81
C LYS A 188 -18.51 19.01 -13.40
N ILE A 189 -17.46 18.25 -13.64
CA ILE A 189 -16.07 18.68 -13.45
C ILE A 189 -15.55 19.12 -14.81
N ASN A 190 -15.11 20.37 -14.91
CA ASN A 190 -14.52 20.89 -16.15
C ASN A 190 -13.04 20.47 -16.21
N ASN A 191 -12.63 19.85 -17.32
CA ASN A 191 -11.27 19.42 -17.60
C ASN A 191 -10.58 18.61 -16.47
N PRO A 192 -11.17 17.48 -16.01
CA PRO A 192 -10.57 16.68 -14.96
C PRO A 192 -9.32 15.95 -15.47
N ILE A 193 -8.28 15.92 -14.64
CA ILE A 193 -7.13 15.04 -14.81
C ILE A 193 -7.35 13.81 -13.92
N TYR A 194 -7.54 12.67 -14.54
CA TYR A 194 -7.69 11.42 -13.79
C TYR A 194 -6.32 10.89 -13.36
N VAL A 195 -6.09 10.87 -12.06
CA VAL A 195 -4.89 10.29 -11.46
C VAL A 195 -5.09 8.79 -11.37
N THR A 196 -4.39 8.03 -12.21
CA THR A 196 -4.41 6.57 -12.20
C THR A 196 -3.02 6.03 -11.93
N LYS A 197 -2.94 4.84 -11.35
CA LYS A 197 -1.67 4.14 -11.13
C LYS A 197 -1.15 3.41 -12.38
N GLU A 198 -1.89 3.45 -13.46
CA GLU A 198 -1.61 2.72 -14.71
C GLU A 198 -1.14 3.64 -15.84
N SER A 199 -0.68 4.87 -15.53
CA SER A 199 -0.10 5.73 -16.57
C SER A 199 1.31 5.26 -16.93
N ASP A 200 1.61 5.15 -18.21
CA ASP A 200 2.85 4.56 -18.73
C ASP A 200 4.15 5.17 -18.19
N LYS A 201 4.17 6.48 -17.96
CA LYS A 201 5.36 7.20 -17.50
C LYS A 201 5.35 7.46 -15.99
N TYR A 202 4.16 7.65 -15.41
CA TYR A 202 4.00 8.10 -14.02
C TYR A 202 3.19 7.10 -13.20
N GLU A 203 3.62 5.84 -13.18
CA GLU A 203 2.90 4.71 -12.55
C GLU A 203 2.79 4.82 -11.03
N ASN A 204 3.48 5.77 -10.41
CA ASN A 204 3.50 5.92 -8.97
C ASN A 204 2.71 7.15 -8.52
N LEU A 205 1.69 6.92 -7.69
CA LEU A 205 0.84 7.99 -7.15
C LEU A 205 1.60 9.05 -6.35
N PHE A 206 2.75 8.71 -5.78
CA PHE A 206 3.57 9.66 -5.02
C PHE A 206 4.21 10.73 -5.90
N TYR A 207 4.35 10.53 -7.21
CA TYR A 207 4.85 11.55 -8.13
C TYR A 207 3.92 12.75 -8.29
N TYR A 208 2.65 12.62 -7.89
CA TYR A 208 1.69 13.72 -7.88
C TYR A 208 1.82 14.65 -6.66
N SER A 209 2.77 14.39 -5.75
CA SER A 209 2.90 15.10 -4.48
C SER A 209 3.14 16.60 -4.63
N GLU A 210 3.96 17.03 -5.58
CA GLU A 210 4.22 18.47 -5.84
C GLU A 210 2.97 19.20 -6.34
N ILE A 211 2.16 18.53 -7.17
CA ILE A 211 0.91 19.11 -7.68
C ILE A 211 -0.11 19.20 -6.54
N ILE A 212 -0.19 18.17 -5.71
CA ILE A 212 -1.13 18.12 -4.57
C ILE A 212 -0.79 19.19 -3.52
N LYS A 213 0.50 19.47 -3.28
CA LYS A 213 0.94 20.52 -2.35
C LYS A 213 0.45 21.93 -2.77
N GLU A 214 0.25 22.15 -4.06
CA GLU A 214 -0.24 23.43 -4.61
C GLU A 214 -1.76 23.46 -4.82
N ALA A 215 -2.44 22.32 -4.64
CA ALA A 215 -3.88 22.25 -4.78
C ALA A 215 -4.59 23.11 -3.71
N LYS A 216 -5.64 23.79 -4.12
CA LYS A 216 -6.56 24.47 -3.19
C LYS A 216 -7.59 23.46 -2.71
N GLU A 217 -7.91 23.53 -1.41
CA GLU A 217 -9.01 22.77 -0.82
C GLU A 217 -10.37 23.24 -1.35
#